data_a5e21ba34f27da00ef333e0e80ed76af
#
_entry.id   a5e21ba34f27da00ef333e0e80ed76af
#
_cell.length_a   1.000
_cell.length_b   1.000
_cell.length_c   1.000
_cell.angle_alpha   90.00
_cell.angle_beta   90.00
_cell.angle_gamma   90.00
#
_symmetry.space_group_name_H-M   'P 1'
#
loop_
_entity.id
_entity.type
_entity.pdbx_description
1 polymer ?
#
loop_
_entity_poly.entity_id
_entity_poly.type
_entity_poly.pdbx_seq_one_letter_code
_entity_poly.pdbx_strand_id
1 'polypeptide(L)'
;ARNYIIDSTVYDYGQKHRKELSFVERFCLKESIEYKIVDVSSIKELFQGSSLTDEIDIPKGHYEDDSMKSTVVPNRNMILISLALGYAVTKEVEEVWFGAHAGDHAIYPDCRPEFVEKMDAVAKIANYSPIAVKAPYISMSKSEILAIGLEMKLDYSLTWTCYEGKDLACGECGACHERLESFAANNAIDPLEYL
;
A
#
# COMPACT_ATOMS: atom_id res chain seq x y z
N ALA A 1 9.26 25.41 1.01
CA ALA A 1 8.87 24.06 0.58
C ALA A 1 10.15 23.35 0.13
N ARG A 2 10.44 22.15 0.66
CA ARG A 2 11.51 21.30 0.09
C ARG A 2 10.92 20.66 -1.18
N ASN A 3 11.56 20.89 -2.32
CA ASN A 3 11.21 20.15 -3.54
C ASN A 3 11.83 18.75 -3.41
N TYR A 4 11.01 17.74 -3.12
CA TYR A 4 11.43 16.36 -3.21
C TYR A 4 11.31 15.90 -4.67
N ILE A 5 12.32 15.20 -5.16
CA ILE A 5 12.17 14.37 -6.36
C ILE A 5 11.55 13.07 -5.85
N ILE A 6 10.35 12.75 -6.33
CA ILE A 6 9.63 11.52 -5.96
C ILE A 6 9.69 10.60 -7.17
N ASP A 7 10.16 9.39 -6.95
CA ASP A 7 10.10 8.28 -7.92
C ASP A 7 9.33 7.14 -7.25
N SER A 8 8.33 6.60 -7.91
CA SER A 8 7.47 5.57 -7.35
C SER A 8 7.79 4.20 -7.94
N THR A 9 8.01 3.21 -7.09
CA THR A 9 8.04 1.80 -7.51
C THR A 9 6.74 1.12 -7.13
N VAL A 10 6.12 0.48 -8.11
CA VAL A 10 4.87 -0.25 -7.98
C VAL A 10 5.13 -1.71 -8.32
N TYR A 11 4.57 -2.62 -7.56
CA TYR A 11 4.89 -4.04 -7.70
C TYR A 11 3.69 -4.86 -8.14
N ASP A 12 3.87 -5.60 -9.25
CA ASP A 12 2.99 -6.69 -9.62
C ASP A 12 3.58 -7.99 -9.03
N TYR A 13 2.99 -8.48 -7.94
CA TYR A 13 3.40 -9.73 -7.29
C TYR A 13 2.39 -10.87 -7.53
N GLY A 14 1.51 -10.72 -8.53
CA GLY A 14 0.46 -11.68 -8.87
C GLY A 14 -0.79 -11.55 -8.00
N GLN A 15 -1.04 -10.37 -7.41
CA GLN A 15 -2.23 -10.07 -6.63
C GLN A 15 -3.51 -10.09 -7.49
N LYS A 16 -4.63 -10.54 -6.89
CA LYS A 16 -5.95 -10.53 -7.56
C LYS A 16 -6.39 -9.11 -7.95
N HIS A 17 -6.13 -8.14 -7.10
CA HIS A 17 -6.51 -6.73 -7.27
C HIS A 17 -5.54 -5.94 -8.17
N ARG A 18 -5.01 -6.56 -9.22
CA ARG A 18 -4.10 -5.92 -10.21
C ARG A 18 -4.66 -4.63 -10.81
N LYS A 19 -5.97 -4.42 -10.71
CA LYS A 19 -6.63 -3.18 -11.12
C LYS A 19 -5.98 -1.95 -10.47
N GLU A 20 -5.49 -2.05 -9.23
CA GLU A 20 -4.77 -0.97 -8.55
C GLU A 20 -3.61 -0.42 -9.37
N LEU A 21 -2.91 -1.26 -10.14
CA LEU A 21 -1.77 -0.84 -10.96
C LEU A 21 -2.17 0.24 -11.98
N SER A 22 -3.34 0.08 -12.61
CA SER A 22 -3.86 1.07 -13.56
C SER A 22 -4.29 2.38 -12.89
N PHE A 23 -4.68 2.33 -11.62
CA PHE A 23 -5.00 3.51 -10.84
C PHE A 23 -3.74 4.28 -10.45
N VAL A 24 -2.70 3.56 -10.01
CA VAL A 24 -1.40 4.17 -9.72
C VAL A 24 -0.82 4.84 -10.96
N GLU A 25 -0.87 4.18 -12.12
CA GLU A 25 -0.42 4.77 -13.38
C GLU A 25 -1.12 6.10 -13.68
N ARG A 26 -2.46 6.11 -13.64
CA ARG A 26 -3.25 7.33 -13.88
C ARG A 26 -2.96 8.43 -12.87
N PHE A 27 -2.81 8.06 -11.59
CA PHE A 27 -2.48 8.99 -10.53
C PHE A 27 -1.10 9.61 -10.75
N CYS A 28 -0.07 8.79 -11.00
CA CYS A 28 1.29 9.26 -11.22
C CYS A 28 1.38 10.18 -12.45
N LEU A 29 0.68 9.83 -13.55
CA LEU A 29 0.62 10.68 -14.74
C LEU A 29 -0.03 12.03 -14.44
N LYS A 30 -1.13 12.06 -13.69
CA LYS A 30 -1.81 13.30 -13.31
C LYS A 30 -0.94 14.20 -12.42
N GLU A 31 -0.29 13.61 -11.42
CA GLU A 31 0.53 14.33 -10.45
C GLU A 31 1.98 14.57 -10.95
N SER A 32 2.30 14.15 -12.20
CA SER A 32 3.65 14.26 -12.77
C SER A 32 4.72 13.56 -11.91
N ILE A 33 4.39 12.40 -11.35
CA ILE A 33 5.29 11.55 -10.58
C ILE A 33 5.90 10.51 -11.52
N GLU A 34 7.23 10.38 -11.53
CA GLU A 34 7.88 9.26 -12.21
C GLU A 34 7.52 7.95 -11.50
N TYR A 35 7.20 6.92 -12.27
CA TYR A 35 6.86 5.62 -11.72
C TYR A 35 7.44 4.46 -12.52
N LYS A 36 7.64 3.34 -11.85
CA LYS A 36 8.09 2.10 -12.46
C LYS A 36 7.27 0.93 -11.93
N ILE A 37 6.60 0.21 -12.84
CA ILE A 37 5.95 -1.07 -12.49
C ILE A 37 7.00 -2.17 -12.59
N VAL A 38 7.20 -2.89 -11.50
CA VAL A 38 8.14 -4.00 -11.38
C VAL A 38 7.35 -5.30 -11.28
N ASP A 39 7.51 -6.16 -12.27
CA ASP A 39 6.92 -7.50 -12.25
C ASP A 39 7.78 -8.44 -11.38
N VAL A 40 7.22 -8.83 -10.25
CA VAL A 40 7.77 -9.83 -9.34
C VAL A 40 6.80 -11.02 -9.18
N SER A 41 5.88 -11.20 -10.13
CA SER A 41 4.85 -12.25 -10.07
C SER A 41 5.43 -13.67 -10.02
N SER A 42 6.66 -13.87 -10.50
CA SER A 42 7.37 -15.13 -10.42
C SER A 42 7.60 -15.63 -8.98
N ILE A 43 7.60 -14.72 -7.99
CA ILE A 43 7.74 -15.11 -6.58
C ILE A 43 6.42 -15.55 -5.93
N LYS A 44 5.29 -15.43 -6.64
CA LYS A 44 3.95 -15.80 -6.13
C LYS A 44 3.91 -17.24 -5.60
N GLU A 45 4.58 -18.17 -6.29
CA GLU A 45 4.63 -19.57 -5.89
C GLU A 45 5.24 -19.80 -4.50
N LEU A 46 6.01 -18.83 -3.99
CA LEU A 46 6.60 -18.85 -2.65
C LEU A 46 5.63 -18.36 -1.56
N PHE A 47 4.49 -17.75 -1.93
CA PHE A 47 3.55 -17.07 -1.04
C PHE A 47 2.18 -17.72 -1.05
N GLN A 48 2.13 -19.00 -0.72
CA GLN A 48 0.87 -19.73 -0.66
C GLN A 48 0.08 -19.43 0.62
N GLY A 49 -1.25 -19.51 0.53
CA GLY A 49 -2.16 -19.38 1.66
C GLY A 49 -2.79 -17.99 1.82
N SER A 50 -2.50 -17.04 0.92
CA SER A 50 -3.14 -15.73 0.96
C SER A 50 -4.32 -15.63 0.01
N SER A 51 -5.45 -15.11 0.49
CA SER A 51 -6.61 -14.81 -0.34
C SER A 51 -6.36 -13.71 -1.38
N LEU A 52 -5.28 -12.95 -1.24
CA LEU A 52 -4.89 -11.92 -2.21
C LEU A 52 -4.12 -12.48 -3.42
N THR A 53 -3.53 -13.66 -3.30
CA THR A 53 -2.71 -14.28 -4.36
C THR A 53 -3.26 -15.60 -4.85
N ASP A 54 -3.90 -16.38 -3.99
CA ASP A 54 -4.38 -17.73 -4.28
C ASP A 54 -5.88 -17.76 -4.60
N GLU A 55 -6.40 -18.90 -5.07
CA GLU A 55 -7.82 -19.13 -5.33
C GLU A 55 -8.60 -19.37 -4.01
N ILE A 56 -8.45 -18.46 -3.06
CA ILE A 56 -9.15 -18.41 -1.77
C ILE A 56 -10.06 -17.18 -1.82
N ASP A 57 -11.31 -17.32 -1.36
CA ASP A 57 -12.26 -16.21 -1.34
C ASP A 57 -11.73 -15.05 -0.47
N ILE A 58 -11.96 -13.83 -0.94
CA ILE A 58 -11.64 -12.62 -0.18
C ILE A 58 -12.60 -12.53 1.01
N PRO A 59 -12.11 -12.40 2.25
CA PRO A 59 -12.97 -12.26 3.41
C PRO A 59 -13.77 -10.96 3.35
N LYS A 60 -15.01 -11.04 3.84
CA LYS A 60 -15.92 -9.90 3.99
C LYS A 60 -15.95 -9.49 5.46
N GLY A 61 -16.27 -8.23 5.74
CA GLY A 61 -16.37 -7.70 7.10
C GLY A 61 -15.36 -6.58 7.38
N HIS A 62 -15.20 -6.26 8.65
CA HIS A 62 -14.30 -5.19 9.08
C HIS A 62 -12.83 -5.51 8.87
N TYR A 63 -12.05 -4.47 8.60
CA TYR A 63 -10.62 -4.57 8.29
C TYR A 63 -9.79 -5.22 9.41
N GLU A 64 -10.21 -5.07 10.67
CA GLU A 64 -9.52 -5.61 11.85
C GLU A 64 -10.02 -7.01 12.26
N ASP A 65 -10.98 -7.60 11.56
CA ASP A 65 -11.49 -8.93 11.86
C ASP A 65 -10.42 -10.01 11.67
N ASP A 66 -10.45 -11.03 12.51
CA ASP A 66 -9.51 -12.16 12.43
C ASP A 66 -9.53 -12.88 11.06
N SER A 67 -10.66 -12.84 10.36
CA SER A 67 -10.80 -13.36 9.00
C SER A 67 -9.85 -12.69 8.01
N MET A 68 -9.49 -11.42 8.24
CA MET A 68 -8.56 -10.67 7.41
C MET A 68 -7.12 -11.21 7.46
N LYS A 69 -6.78 -12.07 8.42
CA LYS A 69 -5.48 -12.75 8.45
C LYS A 69 -5.23 -13.59 7.19
N SER A 70 -6.29 -14.05 6.52
CA SER A 70 -6.17 -14.74 5.23
C SER A 70 -5.67 -13.83 4.09
N THR A 71 -5.72 -12.51 4.25
CA THR A 71 -5.20 -11.54 3.26
C THR A 71 -3.70 -11.27 3.42
N VAL A 72 -3.07 -11.79 4.47
CA VAL A 72 -1.63 -11.60 4.68
C VAL A 72 -0.86 -12.36 3.61
N VAL A 73 -0.10 -11.64 2.79
CA VAL A 73 0.91 -12.24 1.90
C VAL A 73 2.21 -12.34 2.68
N PRO A 74 2.72 -13.56 2.95
CA PRO A 74 3.88 -13.73 3.83
C PRO A 74 5.07 -12.88 3.43
N ASN A 75 5.60 -12.10 4.38
CA ASN A 75 6.84 -11.32 4.23
C ASN A 75 6.84 -10.29 3.07
N ARG A 76 5.65 -9.94 2.54
CA ARG A 76 5.52 -9.12 1.33
C ARG A 76 6.23 -7.77 1.45
N ASN A 77 5.93 -7.00 2.51
CA ASN A 77 6.49 -5.66 2.64
C ASN A 77 8.01 -5.67 2.83
N MET A 78 8.57 -6.66 3.54
CA MET A 78 10.03 -6.78 3.66
C MET A 78 10.69 -6.99 2.30
N ILE A 79 10.12 -7.84 1.44
CA ILE A 79 10.63 -8.11 0.09
C ILE A 79 10.52 -6.87 -0.78
N LEU A 80 9.34 -6.24 -0.83
CA LEU A 80 9.10 -5.06 -1.67
C LEU A 80 9.98 -3.87 -1.23
N ILE A 81 10.14 -3.66 0.07
CA ILE A 81 11.05 -2.62 0.61
C ILE A 81 12.50 -2.94 0.24
N SER A 82 12.92 -4.21 0.31
CA SER A 82 14.29 -4.60 -0.08
C SER A 82 14.57 -4.33 -1.56
N LEU A 83 13.59 -4.56 -2.45
CA LEU A 83 13.70 -4.21 -3.86
C LEU A 83 13.76 -2.68 -4.06
N ALA A 84 12.91 -1.93 -3.34
CA ALA A 84 12.91 -0.48 -3.38
C ALA A 84 14.25 0.11 -2.89
N LEU A 85 14.87 -0.48 -1.85
CA LEU A 85 16.18 -0.09 -1.35
C LEU A 85 17.27 -0.29 -2.43
N GLY A 86 17.26 -1.42 -3.14
CA GLY A 86 18.17 -1.64 -4.26
C GLY A 86 18.01 -0.61 -5.37
N TYR A 87 16.76 -0.25 -5.68
CA TYR A 87 16.47 0.81 -6.65
C TYR A 87 16.89 2.20 -6.16
N ALA A 88 16.66 2.50 -4.88
CA ALA A 88 17.08 3.74 -4.24
C ALA A 88 18.60 3.99 -4.36
N VAL A 89 19.41 2.93 -4.19
CA VAL A 89 20.86 3.00 -4.41
C VAL A 89 21.19 3.45 -5.84
N THR A 90 20.50 2.89 -6.84
CA THR A 90 20.75 3.23 -8.25
C THR A 90 20.30 4.64 -8.63
N LYS A 91 19.39 5.21 -7.87
CA LYS A 91 18.85 6.56 -8.04
C LYS A 91 19.54 7.59 -7.13
N GLU A 92 20.47 7.16 -6.30
CA GLU A 92 21.18 8.01 -5.35
C GLU A 92 20.23 8.79 -4.42
N VAL A 93 19.10 8.15 -4.03
CA VAL A 93 18.13 8.74 -3.09
C VAL A 93 18.38 8.23 -1.67
N GLU A 94 18.06 9.06 -0.69
CA GLU A 94 18.40 8.83 0.73
C GLU A 94 17.28 8.19 1.52
N GLU A 95 16.07 8.09 0.97
CA GLU A 95 14.89 7.61 1.69
C GLU A 95 14.00 6.72 0.83
N VAL A 96 13.48 5.66 1.42
CA VAL A 96 12.38 4.83 0.90
C VAL A 96 11.19 4.99 1.81
N TRP A 97 10.04 5.36 1.25
CA TRP A 97 8.80 5.56 1.99
C TRP A 97 7.76 4.51 1.60
N PHE A 98 6.99 4.02 2.58
CA PHE A 98 5.85 3.17 2.31
C PHE A 98 4.65 3.53 3.20
N GLY A 99 3.45 3.14 2.76
CA GLY A 99 2.18 3.65 3.25
C GLY A 99 1.56 2.90 4.42
N ALA A 100 2.34 2.21 5.27
CA ALA A 100 1.79 1.56 6.46
C ALA A 100 1.16 2.59 7.41
N HIS A 101 0.02 2.22 8.02
CA HIS A 101 -0.76 3.08 8.92
C HIS A 101 -1.29 2.31 10.12
N ALA A 102 -1.91 3.00 11.09
CA ALA A 102 -2.33 2.40 12.36
C ALA A 102 -3.33 1.24 12.20
N GLY A 103 -4.26 1.34 11.24
CA GLY A 103 -5.24 0.28 10.97
C GLY A 103 -4.62 -1.05 10.52
N ASP A 104 -3.41 -1.02 9.96
CA ASP A 104 -2.72 -2.23 9.52
C ASP A 104 -2.20 -3.10 10.68
N HIS A 105 -1.97 -2.51 11.86
CA HIS A 105 -1.20 -3.14 12.94
C HIS A 105 -1.86 -4.39 13.52
N ALA A 106 -3.19 -4.47 13.50
CA ALA A 106 -3.93 -5.61 14.03
C ALA A 106 -3.63 -6.89 13.21
N ILE A 107 -3.59 -6.77 11.88
CA ILE A 107 -3.57 -7.88 10.94
C ILE A 107 -2.18 -8.10 10.34
N TYR A 108 -1.45 -7.03 9.98
CA TYR A 108 -0.21 -7.11 9.20
C TYR A 108 1.04 -6.84 10.06
N PRO A 109 1.78 -7.89 10.47
CA PRO A 109 2.98 -7.71 11.31
C PRO A 109 4.05 -6.83 10.67
N ASP A 110 4.16 -6.88 9.33
CA ASP A 110 5.12 -6.11 8.52
C ASP A 110 4.67 -4.67 8.21
N CYS A 111 3.63 -4.20 8.93
CA CYS A 111 3.20 -2.80 8.95
C CYS A 111 3.33 -2.16 10.35
N ARG A 112 3.84 -2.88 11.34
CA ARG A 112 3.95 -2.38 12.73
C ARG A 112 5.14 -1.45 12.92
N PRO A 113 5.09 -0.51 13.89
CA PRO A 113 6.19 0.42 14.17
C PRO A 113 7.54 -0.28 14.40
N GLU A 114 7.53 -1.40 15.14
CA GLU A 114 8.75 -2.19 15.39
C GLU A 114 9.36 -2.75 14.10
N PHE A 115 8.52 -3.22 13.16
CA PHE A 115 9.01 -3.68 11.85
C PHE A 115 9.69 -2.55 11.11
N VAL A 116 9.07 -1.36 11.05
CA VAL A 116 9.63 -0.17 10.38
C VAL A 116 10.98 0.20 10.98
N GLU A 117 11.08 0.24 12.31
CA GLU A 117 12.32 0.55 13.04
C GLU A 117 13.45 -0.44 12.66
N LYS A 118 13.15 -1.75 12.62
CA LYS A 118 14.15 -2.77 12.28
C LYS A 118 14.55 -2.72 10.79
N MET A 119 13.59 -2.49 9.89
CA MET A 119 13.88 -2.30 8.47
C MET A 119 14.75 -1.07 8.21
N ASP A 120 14.48 0.05 8.88
CA ASP A 120 15.30 1.25 8.82
C ASP A 120 16.74 0.99 9.33
N ALA A 121 16.87 0.26 10.45
CA ALA A 121 18.17 -0.10 10.98
C ALA A 121 18.97 -0.99 10.01
N VAL A 122 18.33 -1.99 9.39
CA VAL A 122 18.98 -2.86 8.39
C VAL A 122 19.36 -2.05 7.13
N ALA A 123 18.46 -1.22 6.63
CA ALA A 123 18.69 -0.42 5.43
C ALA A 123 19.92 0.51 5.55
N LYS A 124 20.13 1.07 6.74
CA LYS A 124 21.27 1.95 7.04
C LYS A 124 22.63 1.27 7.00
N ILE A 125 22.69 -0.04 7.21
CA ILE A 125 23.94 -0.80 7.24
C ILE A 125 24.12 -1.73 6.03
N ALA A 126 23.07 -1.91 5.21
CA ALA A 126 23.07 -2.84 4.08
C ALA A 126 23.79 -2.30 2.83
N ASN A 127 24.07 -0.99 2.78
CA ASN A 127 24.64 -0.31 1.62
C ASN A 127 25.80 0.59 2.04
N TYR A 128 26.66 0.97 1.08
CA TYR A 128 27.77 1.91 1.35
C TYR A 128 27.25 3.30 1.77
N SER A 129 26.15 3.75 1.19
CA SER A 129 25.45 4.97 1.62
C SER A 129 24.20 4.57 2.41
N PRO A 130 24.02 5.10 3.64
CA PRO A 130 22.84 4.82 4.44
C PRO A 130 21.57 5.32 3.73
N ILE A 131 20.55 4.45 3.68
CA ILE A 131 19.22 4.80 3.18
C ILE A 131 18.23 4.64 4.33
N ALA A 132 17.37 5.62 4.57
CA ALA A 132 16.35 5.55 5.60
C ALA A 132 15.06 4.90 5.05
N VAL A 133 14.45 4.03 5.85
CA VAL A 133 13.09 3.50 5.60
C VAL A 133 12.11 4.26 6.48
N LYS A 134 11.05 4.80 5.90
CA LYS A 134 10.05 5.61 6.59
C LYS A 134 8.63 5.17 6.28
N ALA A 135 7.79 5.20 7.30
CA ALA A 135 6.34 5.07 7.19
C ALA A 135 5.69 6.30 7.85
N PRO A 136 5.49 7.40 7.08
CA PRO A 136 5.10 8.68 7.67
C PRO A 136 3.71 8.65 8.33
N TYR A 137 2.88 7.68 7.97
CA TYR A 137 1.51 7.53 8.47
C TYR A 137 1.35 6.44 9.52
N ILE A 138 2.44 5.88 10.02
CA ILE A 138 2.46 4.68 10.88
C ILE A 138 1.54 4.76 12.10
N SER A 139 1.34 5.94 12.68
CA SER A 139 0.48 6.17 13.85
C SER A 139 -0.87 6.83 13.52
N MET A 140 -1.18 7.02 12.24
CA MET A 140 -2.42 7.65 11.79
C MET A 140 -3.44 6.61 11.36
N SER A 141 -4.72 6.87 11.62
CA SER A 141 -5.83 6.12 11.04
C SER A 141 -6.00 6.49 9.55
N LYS A 142 -6.66 5.62 8.78
CA LYS A 142 -6.98 5.91 7.38
C LYS A 142 -7.87 7.16 7.25
N SER A 143 -8.76 7.41 8.21
CA SER A 143 -9.60 8.61 8.23
C SER A 143 -8.78 9.90 8.37
N GLU A 144 -7.73 9.90 9.22
CA GLU A 144 -6.83 11.05 9.37
C GLU A 144 -5.98 11.27 8.11
N ILE A 145 -5.53 10.19 7.47
CA ILE A 145 -4.80 10.25 6.20
C ILE A 145 -5.72 10.80 5.09
N LEU A 146 -6.97 10.33 5.05
CA LEU A 146 -7.96 10.83 4.10
C LEU A 146 -8.22 12.33 4.30
N ALA A 147 -8.33 12.81 5.54
CA ALA A 147 -8.51 14.22 5.85
C ALA A 147 -7.40 15.09 5.23
N ILE A 148 -6.15 14.66 5.37
CA ILE A 148 -4.98 15.34 4.77
C ILE A 148 -5.12 15.37 3.24
N GLY A 149 -5.46 14.25 2.62
CA GLY A 149 -5.62 14.17 1.17
C GLY A 149 -6.77 15.03 0.64
N LEU A 150 -7.88 15.13 1.37
CA LEU A 150 -9.00 16.01 1.04
C LEU A 150 -8.59 17.50 1.13
N GLU A 151 -7.83 17.87 2.17
CA GLU A 151 -7.28 19.23 2.31
C GLU A 151 -6.33 19.56 1.15
N MET A 152 -5.51 18.59 0.73
CA MET A 152 -4.63 18.70 -0.44
C MET A 152 -5.39 18.68 -1.77
N LYS A 153 -6.71 18.41 -1.77
CA LYS A 153 -7.56 18.27 -2.96
C LYS A 153 -7.12 17.13 -3.88
N LEU A 154 -6.65 16.04 -3.33
CA LEU A 154 -6.32 14.85 -4.10
C LEU A 154 -7.58 14.27 -4.75
N ASP A 155 -7.43 13.80 -5.98
CA ASP A 155 -8.51 13.15 -6.71
C ASP A 155 -8.63 11.67 -6.35
N TYR A 156 -9.48 11.37 -5.40
CA TYR A 156 -9.72 10.01 -4.94
C TYR A 156 -10.42 9.10 -5.96
N SER A 157 -10.92 9.63 -7.08
CA SER A 157 -11.39 8.80 -8.20
C SER A 157 -10.25 8.07 -8.90
N LEU A 158 -9.00 8.49 -8.66
CA LEU A 158 -7.78 7.85 -9.16
C LEU A 158 -7.13 6.90 -8.13
N THR A 159 -7.87 6.49 -7.11
CA THR A 159 -7.36 5.55 -6.10
C THR A 159 -8.22 4.28 -6.04
N TRP A 160 -7.60 3.15 -5.75
CA TRP A 160 -8.28 1.86 -5.66
C TRP A 160 -7.83 1.09 -4.42
N THR A 161 -8.78 0.47 -3.71
CA THR A 161 -8.48 -0.32 -2.50
C THR A 161 -9.11 -1.72 -2.51
N CYS A 162 -10.18 -1.94 -3.30
CA CYS A 162 -10.93 -3.18 -3.29
C CYS A 162 -10.07 -4.40 -3.65
N TYR A 163 -10.08 -5.42 -2.78
CA TYR A 163 -9.31 -6.65 -2.96
C TYR A 163 -9.83 -7.57 -4.08
N GLU A 164 -11.11 -7.46 -4.46
CA GLU A 164 -11.69 -8.27 -5.53
C GLU A 164 -11.14 -7.93 -6.93
N GLY A 165 -10.70 -6.70 -7.15
CA GLY A 165 -10.09 -6.27 -8.42
C GLY A 165 -11.02 -6.32 -9.65
N LYS A 166 -12.35 -6.33 -9.43
CA LYS A 166 -13.38 -6.33 -10.48
C LYS A 166 -13.62 -4.94 -11.04
N ASP A 167 -14.57 -4.78 -11.96
CA ASP A 167 -14.88 -3.49 -12.59
C ASP A 167 -15.41 -2.46 -11.59
N LEU A 168 -16.25 -2.87 -10.67
CA LEU A 168 -16.73 -2.06 -9.55
C LEU A 168 -16.11 -2.54 -8.25
N ALA A 169 -16.00 -1.66 -7.27
CA ALA A 169 -15.58 -2.05 -5.93
C ALA A 169 -16.70 -2.88 -5.27
N CYS A 170 -16.33 -3.93 -4.52
CA CYS A 170 -17.34 -4.83 -3.98
C CYS A 170 -18.15 -4.24 -2.82
N GLY A 171 -17.65 -3.21 -2.13
CA GLY A 171 -18.31 -2.65 -0.95
C GLY A 171 -18.25 -3.50 0.33
N GLU A 172 -17.80 -4.75 0.27
CA GLU A 172 -17.94 -5.73 1.35
C GLU A 172 -16.62 -6.28 1.91
N CYS A 173 -15.50 -6.17 1.18
CA CYS A 173 -14.20 -6.59 1.71
C CYS A 173 -13.67 -5.57 2.74
N GLY A 174 -12.77 -6.01 3.62
CA GLY A 174 -12.22 -5.15 4.67
C GLY A 174 -11.67 -3.81 4.17
N ALA A 175 -10.96 -3.81 3.03
CA ALA A 175 -10.45 -2.58 2.45
C ALA A 175 -11.55 -1.62 1.93
N CYS A 176 -12.69 -2.14 1.46
CA CYS A 176 -13.85 -1.33 1.10
C CYS A 176 -14.54 -0.75 2.35
N HIS A 177 -14.73 -1.56 3.39
CA HIS A 177 -15.29 -1.10 4.66
C HIS A 177 -14.46 0.05 5.24
N GLU A 178 -13.18 -0.15 5.42
CA GLU A 178 -12.29 0.87 5.97
C GLU A 178 -12.26 2.16 5.12
N ARG A 179 -12.32 2.02 3.78
CA ARG A 179 -12.40 3.16 2.88
C ARG A 179 -13.70 3.93 3.06
N LEU A 180 -14.84 3.28 3.03
CA LEU A 180 -16.17 3.90 3.19
C LEU A 180 -16.32 4.57 4.55
N GLU A 181 -15.88 3.92 5.62
CA GLU A 181 -15.85 4.49 6.98
C GLU A 181 -14.97 5.74 7.06
N SER A 182 -13.82 5.72 6.38
CA SER A 182 -12.92 6.88 6.33
C SER A 182 -13.56 8.08 5.63
N PHE A 183 -14.26 7.87 4.51
CA PHE A 183 -15.00 8.92 3.83
C PHE A 183 -16.16 9.45 4.69
N ALA A 184 -16.94 8.55 5.32
CA ALA A 184 -18.03 8.92 6.21
C ALA A 184 -17.54 9.75 7.41
N ALA A 185 -16.43 9.36 8.05
CA ALA A 185 -15.82 10.08 9.16
C ALA A 185 -15.39 11.51 8.80
N ASN A 186 -15.10 11.76 7.52
CA ASN A 186 -14.73 13.08 7.00
C ASN A 186 -15.92 13.83 6.38
N ASN A 187 -17.15 13.34 6.52
CA ASN A 187 -18.36 13.90 5.87
C ASN A 187 -18.18 14.09 4.34
N ALA A 188 -17.42 13.20 3.71
CA ALA A 188 -17.14 13.18 2.29
C ALA A 188 -17.81 11.98 1.60
N ILE A 189 -18.02 12.08 0.31
CA ILE A 189 -18.57 11.01 -0.52
C ILE A 189 -17.40 10.36 -1.28
N ASP A 190 -17.30 9.04 -1.20
CA ASP A 190 -16.31 8.31 -2.00
C ASP A 190 -16.69 8.41 -3.50
N PRO A 191 -15.77 8.85 -4.36
CA PRO A 191 -16.03 8.95 -5.79
C PRO A 191 -15.99 7.61 -6.54
N LEU A 192 -15.67 6.49 -5.90
CA LEU A 192 -15.71 5.18 -6.54
C LEU A 192 -17.17 4.66 -6.65
N GLU A 193 -17.39 3.86 -7.69
CA GLU A 193 -18.64 3.12 -7.86
C GLU A 193 -18.51 1.72 -7.19
N TYR A 194 -19.60 1.31 -6.52
CA TYR A 194 -19.69 0.05 -5.80
C TYR A 194 -20.76 -0.86 -6.44
N LEU A 195 -20.65 -2.19 -6.20
CA LEU A 195 -21.62 -3.20 -6.61
C LEU A 195 -22.95 -3.06 -5.89
#